data_7181a2e1254c02495f8fce0de4aaff3b
#
_entry.id   7181a2e1254c02495f8fce0de4aaff3b
#
_cell.length_a   1.000
_cell.length_b   1.000
_cell.length_c   1.000
_cell.angle_alpha   90.00
_cell.angle_beta   90.00
_cell.angle_gamma   90.00
#
_symmetry.space_group_name_H-M   'P 1'
#
loop_
_entity.id
_entity.type
_entity.pdbx_description
1 polymer ?
#
loop_
_entity_poly.entity_id
_entity_poly.type
_entity_poly.pdbx_seq_one_letter_code
_entity_poly.pdbx_strand_id
1 'polypeptide(L)'
;MEWQSGTSAPQKRAGRHFIGWSGPILPAVAQRLYDLYAQGQHWDMRGVLLVLPTSLAERRLNELLTIAADQAQATLYPPAMVTLGSLPERLYVARQAFASEAIVRLAWTSALKQLPLDELRRIVPFPPPAQASQQWLELGKTLAHLHRELAADCMDFAKVAAALGRNHPEAVRWQALSRIQRLYLDQLHQLQLWDIQTARLRAIQDGEISTQLQIVVIGCIDLNRTQRSFLEAVGGRAQVWVAAPQERSDYFDALGCLHSEAWPSYTLDIPSDRLLVGVSPADQADLVATSLQDLLGQFNLRQVTLGVPDIQILPELETHLDRCGLPTRFGPGQALSQSPPAVLLKLIGDFLESHSFAALAALVRHPAVEWLVSQSQPELA
;
A
#
# COMPACT_ATOMS: atom_id res chain seq x y z
N MET A 1 21.44 -39.58 25.99
CA MET A 1 21.88 -39.07 24.67
C MET A 1 21.47 -37.61 24.65
N GLU A 2 22.38 -36.75 25.04
CA GLU A 2 22.17 -35.30 25.10
C GLU A 2 22.23 -34.70 23.68
N TRP A 3 21.17 -34.02 23.29
CA TRP A 3 21.17 -33.25 22.07
C TRP A 3 21.88 -31.92 22.34
N GLN A 4 23.08 -31.78 21.83
CA GLN A 4 23.81 -30.53 21.82
C GLN A 4 23.05 -29.53 20.94
N SER A 5 22.54 -28.47 21.58
CA SER A 5 22.00 -27.30 20.93
C SER A 5 23.13 -26.59 20.17
N GLY A 6 23.09 -26.67 18.84
CA GLY A 6 23.99 -25.92 17.97
C GLY A 6 23.75 -24.43 18.19
N THR A 7 24.71 -23.75 18.78
CA THR A 7 24.79 -22.29 18.86
C THR A 7 24.95 -21.74 17.45
N SER A 8 23.85 -21.26 16.85
CA SER A 8 23.92 -20.44 15.64
C SER A 8 24.70 -19.17 15.97
N ALA A 9 25.70 -18.86 15.15
CA ALA A 9 26.45 -17.61 15.24
C ALA A 9 25.49 -16.41 15.30
N PRO A 10 25.75 -15.35 16.06
CA PRO A 10 24.86 -14.22 16.19
C PRO A 10 24.66 -13.61 14.80
N GLN A 11 23.44 -13.69 14.26
CA GLN A 11 23.08 -13.00 13.02
C GLN A 11 23.34 -11.50 13.21
N LYS A 12 24.22 -10.94 12.38
CA LYS A 12 24.46 -9.50 12.38
C LYS A 12 23.11 -8.80 12.17
N ARG A 13 22.74 -7.93 13.11
CA ARG A 13 21.53 -7.11 13.01
C ARG A 13 21.63 -6.17 11.80
N ALA A 14 20.47 -5.80 11.23
CA ALA A 14 20.37 -4.77 10.21
C ALA A 14 21.03 -3.46 10.70
N GLY A 15 21.83 -2.83 9.83
CA GLY A 15 22.45 -1.55 10.15
C GLY A 15 21.46 -0.39 9.99
N ARG A 16 21.38 0.54 10.97
CA ARG A 16 20.60 1.78 10.84
C ARG A 16 21.49 2.94 10.42
N HIS A 17 21.02 3.76 9.48
CA HIS A 17 21.64 5.01 9.06
C HIS A 17 20.61 6.14 9.08
N PHE A 18 20.97 7.26 9.69
CA PHE A 18 20.12 8.44 9.79
C PHE A 18 20.54 9.46 8.72
N ILE A 19 19.57 9.88 7.88
CA ILE A 19 19.82 10.77 6.74
C ILE A 19 19.57 12.24 7.12
N GLY A 20 18.81 12.48 8.19
CA GLY A 20 18.33 13.80 8.56
C GLY A 20 16.94 14.12 7.96
N TRP A 21 16.41 15.30 8.29
CA TRP A 21 15.14 15.83 7.79
C TRP A 21 15.18 17.32 7.48
N SER A 22 16.40 17.90 7.39
CA SER A 22 16.59 19.31 7.01
C SER A 22 16.23 19.62 5.56
N GLY A 23 15.97 18.60 4.75
CA GLY A 23 15.57 18.69 3.35
C GLY A 23 14.85 17.45 2.86
N PRO A 24 14.48 17.42 1.56
CA PRO A 24 13.81 16.26 0.97
C PRO A 24 14.68 15.01 1.04
N ILE A 25 14.08 13.89 1.50
CA ILE A 25 14.83 12.65 1.72
C ILE A 25 15.39 12.02 0.43
N LEU A 26 14.61 11.98 -0.65
CA LEU A 26 15.02 11.26 -1.87
C LEU A 26 16.26 11.83 -2.55
N PRO A 27 16.47 13.16 -2.66
CA PRO A 27 17.74 13.73 -3.11
C PRO A 27 18.93 13.32 -2.23
N ALA A 28 18.77 13.35 -0.90
CA ALA A 28 19.80 12.92 0.04
C ALA A 28 20.13 11.43 -0.09
N VAL A 29 19.11 10.60 -0.35
CA VAL A 29 19.25 9.18 -0.67
C VAL A 29 20.05 8.99 -1.96
N ALA A 30 19.68 9.69 -3.04
CA ALA A 30 20.38 9.59 -4.32
C ALA A 30 21.87 9.96 -4.18
N GLN A 31 22.16 11.06 -3.48
CA GLN A 31 23.55 11.47 -3.21
C GLN A 31 24.31 10.40 -2.41
N ARG A 32 23.70 9.86 -1.35
CA ARG A 32 24.35 8.81 -0.54
C ARG A 32 24.56 7.52 -1.34
N LEU A 33 23.64 7.14 -2.21
CA LEU A 33 23.81 5.98 -3.10
C LEU A 33 24.98 6.22 -4.07
N TYR A 34 25.11 7.45 -4.58
CA TYR A 34 26.26 7.83 -5.42
C TYR A 34 27.57 7.67 -4.64
N ASP A 35 27.65 8.22 -3.44
CA ASP A 35 28.86 8.17 -2.60
C ASP A 35 29.28 6.73 -2.25
N LEU A 36 28.30 5.82 -2.11
CA LEU A 36 28.57 4.42 -1.73
C LEU A 36 28.91 3.51 -2.91
N TYR A 37 28.32 3.74 -4.08
CA TYR A 37 28.37 2.79 -5.19
C TYR A 37 29.00 3.33 -6.46
N ALA A 38 29.26 4.63 -6.57
CA ALA A 38 29.95 5.17 -7.73
C ALA A 38 31.45 4.89 -7.66
N GLN A 39 32.03 4.40 -8.76
CA GLN A 39 33.47 4.17 -8.92
C GLN A 39 33.89 4.74 -10.28
N GLY A 40 34.55 5.90 -10.26
CA GLY A 40 34.94 6.62 -11.47
C GLY A 40 33.71 6.99 -12.31
N GLN A 41 33.68 6.52 -13.56
CA GLN A 41 32.54 6.76 -14.47
C GLN A 41 31.44 5.68 -14.40
N HIS A 42 31.54 4.75 -13.44
CA HIS A 42 30.56 3.67 -13.29
C HIS A 42 29.84 3.78 -11.96
N TRP A 43 28.51 3.71 -12.02
CA TRP A 43 27.63 3.66 -10.85
C TRP A 43 26.85 2.35 -10.88
N ASP A 44 27.43 1.30 -10.29
CA ASP A 44 26.90 -0.06 -10.35
C ASP A 44 26.13 -0.44 -9.08
N MET A 45 24.83 -0.53 -9.20
CA MET A 45 23.92 -0.95 -8.12
C MET A 45 23.13 -2.22 -8.45
N ARG A 46 23.57 -3.04 -9.41
CA ARG A 46 22.86 -4.31 -9.79
C ARG A 46 22.77 -5.31 -8.63
N GLY A 47 23.68 -5.24 -7.67
CA GLY A 47 23.64 -6.05 -6.45
C GLY A 47 22.78 -5.47 -5.31
N VAL A 48 22.02 -4.39 -5.55
CA VAL A 48 21.28 -3.64 -4.54
C VAL A 48 19.77 -3.76 -4.81
N LEU A 49 19.00 -4.01 -3.74
CA LEU A 49 17.55 -3.95 -3.71
C LEU A 49 17.12 -2.77 -2.83
N LEU A 50 16.56 -1.75 -3.42
CA LEU A 50 15.98 -0.61 -2.68
C LEU A 50 14.51 -0.89 -2.37
N VAL A 51 14.14 -0.67 -1.11
CA VAL A 51 12.78 -0.84 -0.62
C VAL A 51 12.24 0.51 -0.20
N LEU A 52 11.13 0.92 -0.82
CA LEU A 52 10.51 2.23 -0.65
C LEU A 52 9.07 2.11 -0.14
N PRO A 53 8.53 3.13 0.54
CA PRO A 53 7.17 3.06 1.08
C PRO A 53 6.08 3.04 -0.01
N THR A 54 6.33 3.67 -1.16
CA THR A 54 5.33 3.81 -2.22
C THR A 54 5.95 3.70 -3.62
N SER A 55 5.16 3.31 -4.61
CA SER A 55 5.56 3.30 -6.02
C SER A 55 5.85 4.71 -6.58
N LEU A 56 5.29 5.75 -5.96
CA LEU A 56 5.60 7.14 -6.31
C LEU A 56 7.04 7.49 -5.89
N ALA A 57 7.44 7.11 -4.67
CA ALA A 57 8.80 7.30 -4.19
C ALA A 57 9.81 6.50 -5.04
N GLU A 58 9.45 5.29 -5.46
CA GLU A 58 10.25 4.46 -6.35
C GLU A 58 10.50 5.15 -7.70
N ARG A 59 9.44 5.64 -8.35
CA ARG A 59 9.56 6.38 -9.62
C ARG A 59 10.38 7.66 -9.47
N ARG A 60 10.13 8.44 -8.41
CA ARG A 60 10.86 9.69 -8.17
C ARG A 60 12.34 9.45 -7.87
N LEU A 61 12.67 8.42 -7.09
CA LEU A 61 14.07 8.08 -6.84
C LEU A 61 14.77 7.64 -8.13
N ASN A 62 14.12 6.81 -8.95
CA ASN A 62 14.70 6.41 -10.24
C ASN A 62 15.00 7.60 -11.17
N GLU A 63 14.09 8.58 -11.22
CA GLU A 63 14.30 9.84 -11.94
C GLU A 63 15.52 10.61 -11.39
N LEU A 64 15.61 10.74 -10.06
CA LEU A 64 16.74 11.44 -9.41
C LEU A 64 18.07 10.74 -9.65
N LEU A 65 18.11 9.40 -9.60
CA LEU A 65 19.31 8.63 -9.91
C LEU A 65 19.76 8.84 -11.36
N THR A 66 18.82 8.89 -12.29
CA THR A 66 19.12 9.13 -13.71
C THR A 66 19.69 10.53 -13.92
N ILE A 67 19.07 11.56 -13.32
CA ILE A 67 19.56 12.94 -13.38
C ILE A 67 20.96 13.07 -12.76
N ALA A 68 21.18 12.47 -11.60
CA ALA A 68 22.47 12.52 -10.91
C ALA A 68 23.58 11.82 -11.71
N ALA A 69 23.27 10.69 -12.36
CA ALA A 69 24.20 9.98 -13.22
C ALA A 69 24.58 10.81 -14.45
N ASP A 70 23.62 11.47 -15.09
CA ASP A 70 23.84 12.35 -16.23
C ASP A 70 24.72 13.55 -15.83
N GLN A 71 24.42 14.21 -14.71
CA GLN A 71 25.24 15.30 -14.17
C GLN A 71 26.67 14.88 -13.84
N ALA A 72 26.86 13.68 -13.31
CA ALA A 72 28.16 13.12 -13.01
C ALA A 72 28.88 12.51 -14.23
N GLN A 73 28.26 12.51 -15.42
CA GLN A 73 28.75 11.83 -16.62
C GLN A 73 29.10 10.36 -16.36
N ALA A 74 28.31 9.69 -15.50
CA ALA A 74 28.52 8.32 -15.08
C ALA A 74 27.52 7.36 -15.75
N THR A 75 28.00 6.17 -16.10
CA THR A 75 27.13 5.08 -16.57
C THR A 75 26.44 4.45 -15.38
N LEU A 76 25.09 4.61 -15.32
CA LEU A 76 24.26 4.04 -14.27
C LEU A 76 23.84 2.61 -14.61
N TYR A 77 24.17 1.66 -13.75
CA TYR A 77 23.56 0.34 -13.69
C TYR A 77 22.55 0.35 -12.51
N PRO A 78 21.23 0.50 -12.78
CA PRO A 78 20.27 0.80 -11.75
C PRO A 78 20.07 -0.35 -10.75
N PRO A 79 19.69 -0.06 -9.50
CA PRO A 79 19.29 -1.05 -8.53
C PRO A 79 17.93 -1.66 -8.88
N ALA A 80 17.63 -2.83 -8.35
CA ALA A 80 16.25 -3.28 -8.26
C ALA A 80 15.51 -2.42 -7.23
N MET A 81 14.26 -2.04 -7.54
CA MET A 81 13.41 -1.27 -6.62
C MET A 81 12.10 -2.00 -6.39
N VAL A 82 11.60 -1.96 -5.16
CA VAL A 82 10.30 -2.54 -4.78
C VAL A 82 9.65 -1.72 -3.69
N THR A 83 8.34 -1.79 -3.63
CA THR A 83 7.62 -1.29 -2.46
C THR A 83 7.73 -2.26 -1.30
N LEU A 84 7.56 -1.75 -0.08
CA LEU A 84 7.58 -2.55 1.14
C LEU A 84 6.58 -3.73 1.08
N GLY A 85 5.43 -3.54 0.44
CA GLY A 85 4.42 -4.59 0.27
C GLY A 85 4.87 -5.76 -0.62
N SER A 86 5.82 -5.52 -1.54
CA SER A 86 6.32 -6.51 -2.51
C SER A 86 7.71 -7.07 -2.12
N LEU A 87 8.29 -6.61 -1.01
CA LEU A 87 9.59 -7.08 -0.53
C LEU A 87 9.62 -8.60 -0.29
N PRO A 88 8.64 -9.21 0.40
CA PRO A 88 8.70 -10.64 0.71
C PRO A 88 8.93 -11.51 -0.52
N GLU A 89 8.26 -11.24 -1.64
CA GLU A 89 8.34 -12.03 -2.88
C GLU A 89 9.71 -11.94 -3.57
N ARG A 90 10.61 -11.07 -3.12
CA ARG A 90 12.00 -10.99 -3.57
C ARG A 90 12.96 -11.81 -2.72
N LEU A 91 12.49 -12.36 -1.61
CA LEU A 91 13.32 -12.99 -0.59
C LEU A 91 13.08 -14.49 -0.42
N TYR A 92 12.10 -15.05 -1.13
CA TYR A 92 11.87 -16.50 -1.22
C TYR A 92 11.46 -16.90 -2.63
N VAL A 93 11.57 -18.19 -2.93
CA VAL A 93 11.17 -18.73 -4.23
C VAL A 93 9.78 -19.37 -4.11
N ALA A 94 8.81 -18.84 -4.83
CA ALA A 94 7.48 -19.43 -4.89
C ALA A 94 7.51 -20.79 -5.60
N ARG A 95 6.92 -21.81 -4.96
CA ARG A 95 6.86 -23.18 -5.52
C ARG A 95 5.76 -23.36 -6.57
N GLN A 96 4.77 -22.48 -6.59
CA GLN A 96 3.66 -22.45 -7.54
C GLN A 96 3.34 -21.00 -7.92
N ALA A 97 2.61 -20.80 -9.02
CA ALA A 97 2.12 -19.49 -9.41
C ALA A 97 1.12 -18.95 -8.39
N PHE A 98 1.14 -17.64 -8.16
CA PHE A 98 0.16 -17.00 -7.26
C PHE A 98 -1.20 -16.84 -7.94
N ALA A 99 -2.25 -17.06 -7.16
CA ALA A 99 -3.62 -16.77 -7.56
C ALA A 99 -3.79 -15.26 -7.79
N SER A 100 -4.40 -14.87 -8.90
CA SER A 100 -4.78 -13.48 -9.15
C SER A 100 -5.87 -13.03 -8.16
N GLU A 101 -6.01 -11.71 -7.96
CA GLU A 101 -7.04 -11.15 -7.06
C GLU A 101 -8.46 -11.64 -7.39
N ALA A 102 -8.78 -11.76 -8.68
CA ALA A 102 -10.06 -12.30 -9.13
C ALA A 102 -10.27 -13.76 -8.70
N ILE A 103 -9.24 -14.61 -8.84
CA ILE A 103 -9.30 -16.02 -8.43
C ILE A 103 -9.39 -16.11 -6.91
N VAL A 104 -8.61 -15.33 -6.16
CA VAL A 104 -8.70 -15.26 -4.69
C VAL A 104 -10.12 -14.93 -4.24
N ARG A 105 -10.72 -13.88 -4.83
CA ARG A 105 -12.09 -13.46 -4.50
C ARG A 105 -13.13 -14.54 -4.81
N LEU A 106 -13.02 -15.20 -5.96
CA LEU A 106 -13.91 -16.29 -6.35
C LEU A 106 -13.74 -17.52 -5.46
N ALA A 107 -12.51 -17.89 -5.10
CA ALA A 107 -12.23 -19.03 -4.24
C ALA A 107 -12.77 -18.82 -2.82
N TRP A 108 -12.61 -17.62 -2.22
CA TRP A 108 -13.25 -17.28 -0.95
C TRP A 108 -14.78 -17.33 -1.04
N THR A 109 -15.35 -16.80 -2.12
CA THR A 109 -16.80 -16.85 -2.36
C THR A 109 -17.32 -18.29 -2.47
N SER A 110 -16.59 -19.13 -3.18
CA SER A 110 -16.93 -20.56 -3.34
C SER A 110 -16.80 -21.30 -2.00
N ALA A 111 -15.75 -21.03 -1.22
CA ALA A 111 -15.57 -21.60 0.11
C ALA A 111 -16.73 -21.23 1.07
N LEU A 112 -17.20 -19.98 1.04
CA LEU A 112 -18.38 -19.54 1.80
C LEU A 112 -19.63 -20.34 1.43
N LYS A 113 -19.89 -20.53 0.13
CA LYS A 113 -21.07 -21.26 -0.37
C LYS A 113 -21.04 -22.75 -0.08
N GLN A 114 -19.89 -23.32 0.23
CA GLN A 114 -19.72 -24.74 0.59
C GLN A 114 -20.00 -25.02 2.07
N LEU A 115 -20.06 -24.00 2.92
CA LEU A 115 -20.38 -24.22 4.33
C LEU A 115 -21.85 -24.61 4.51
N PRO A 116 -22.15 -25.54 5.46
CA PRO A 116 -23.49 -25.75 5.95
C PRO A 116 -24.09 -24.45 6.49
N LEU A 117 -25.40 -24.26 6.28
CA LEU A 117 -26.09 -23.00 6.61
C LEU A 117 -25.99 -22.61 8.10
N ASP A 118 -25.99 -23.59 8.98
CA ASP A 118 -25.84 -23.40 10.43
C ASP A 118 -24.44 -22.89 10.82
N GLU A 119 -23.39 -23.36 10.13
CA GLU A 119 -22.03 -22.85 10.32
C GLU A 119 -21.87 -21.47 9.67
N LEU A 120 -22.41 -21.28 8.48
CA LEU A 120 -22.36 -20.00 7.78
C LEU A 120 -23.00 -18.86 8.60
N ARG A 121 -24.14 -19.14 9.26
CA ARG A 121 -24.82 -18.17 10.13
C ARG A 121 -23.99 -17.73 11.35
N ARG A 122 -23.01 -18.50 11.76
CA ARG A 122 -22.06 -18.11 12.83
C ARG A 122 -21.13 -16.99 12.38
N ILE A 123 -20.93 -16.82 11.07
CA ILE A 123 -20.07 -15.80 10.46
C ILE A 123 -20.92 -14.67 9.89
N VAL A 124 -21.95 -15.03 9.12
CA VAL A 124 -22.89 -14.14 8.44
C VAL A 124 -24.29 -14.47 8.97
N PRO A 125 -24.81 -13.74 9.98
CA PRO A 125 -26.11 -14.06 10.59
C PRO A 125 -27.25 -14.14 9.58
N PHE A 126 -27.21 -13.31 8.53
CA PHE A 126 -28.18 -13.26 7.45
C PHE A 126 -27.47 -13.47 6.11
N PRO A 127 -27.22 -14.74 5.68
CA PRO A 127 -26.56 -15.02 4.42
C PRO A 127 -27.36 -14.49 3.23
N PRO A 128 -26.70 -13.98 2.19
CA PRO A 128 -27.39 -13.52 0.98
C PRO A 128 -28.15 -14.66 0.28
N PRO A 129 -29.24 -14.37 -0.45
CA PRO A 129 -29.87 -15.34 -1.34
C PRO A 129 -28.86 -15.93 -2.32
N ALA A 130 -29.06 -17.19 -2.75
CA ALA A 130 -28.14 -17.89 -3.65
C ALA A 130 -27.85 -17.12 -4.95
N GLN A 131 -28.86 -16.39 -5.46
CA GLN A 131 -28.78 -15.59 -6.69
C GLN A 131 -28.07 -14.24 -6.52
N ALA A 132 -27.87 -13.75 -5.30
CA ALA A 132 -27.25 -12.45 -5.01
C ALA A 132 -25.70 -12.52 -5.18
N SER A 133 -25.25 -12.81 -6.39
CA SER A 133 -23.82 -13.07 -6.69
C SER A 133 -22.90 -11.93 -6.24
N GLN A 134 -23.32 -10.67 -6.40
CA GLN A 134 -22.51 -9.52 -5.98
C GLN A 134 -22.30 -9.49 -4.47
N GLN A 135 -23.34 -9.75 -3.67
CA GLN A 135 -23.24 -9.77 -2.21
C GLN A 135 -22.29 -10.89 -1.73
N TRP A 136 -22.34 -12.06 -2.37
CA TRP A 136 -21.41 -13.14 -2.10
C TRP A 136 -19.97 -12.78 -2.44
N LEU A 137 -19.76 -12.08 -3.56
CA LEU A 137 -18.41 -11.60 -3.95
C LEU A 137 -17.87 -10.55 -2.97
N GLU A 138 -18.72 -9.68 -2.41
CA GLU A 138 -18.29 -8.72 -1.37
C GLU A 138 -17.93 -9.42 -0.06
N LEU A 139 -18.67 -10.46 0.35
CA LEU A 139 -18.28 -11.29 1.50
C LEU A 139 -16.93 -11.99 1.25
N GLY A 140 -16.71 -12.55 0.05
CA GLY A 140 -15.43 -13.15 -0.34
C GLY A 140 -14.29 -12.14 -0.28
N LYS A 141 -14.50 -10.92 -0.74
CA LYS A 141 -13.53 -9.81 -0.64
C LYS A 141 -13.22 -9.45 0.82
N THR A 142 -14.24 -9.41 1.68
CA THR A 142 -14.07 -9.13 3.11
C THR A 142 -13.21 -10.19 3.78
N LEU A 143 -13.42 -11.49 3.48
CA LEU A 143 -12.59 -12.57 4.02
C LEU A 143 -11.16 -12.53 3.48
N ALA A 144 -10.97 -12.23 2.20
CA ALA A 144 -9.65 -12.05 1.62
C ALA A 144 -8.89 -10.89 2.29
N HIS A 145 -9.59 -9.79 2.62
CA HIS A 145 -9.00 -8.68 3.36
C HIS A 145 -8.62 -9.09 4.78
N LEU A 146 -9.53 -9.72 5.53
CA LEU A 146 -9.26 -10.21 6.89
C LEU A 146 -8.09 -11.21 6.92
N HIS A 147 -8.02 -12.12 5.95
CA HIS A 147 -6.91 -13.05 5.82
C HIS A 147 -5.57 -12.32 5.62
N ARG A 148 -5.55 -11.28 4.79
CA ARG A 148 -4.36 -10.43 4.55
C ARG A 148 -3.91 -9.71 5.82
N GLU A 149 -4.84 -9.10 6.55
CA GLU A 149 -4.55 -8.40 7.80
C GLU A 149 -3.95 -9.34 8.87
N LEU A 150 -4.55 -10.51 9.05
CA LEU A 150 -4.01 -11.51 9.98
C LEU A 150 -2.61 -12.00 9.56
N ALA A 151 -2.43 -12.26 8.26
CA ALA A 151 -1.14 -12.71 7.75
C ALA A 151 -0.05 -11.65 7.90
N ALA A 152 -0.40 -10.35 7.87
CA ALA A 152 0.52 -9.26 8.15
C ALA A 152 1.14 -9.37 9.56
N ASP A 153 0.40 -9.91 10.53
CA ASP A 153 0.88 -10.17 11.90
C ASP A 153 1.31 -11.63 12.14
N CYS A 154 1.67 -12.36 11.09
CA CYS A 154 2.03 -13.78 11.15
C CYS A 154 0.94 -14.68 11.73
N MET A 155 -0.33 -14.27 11.63
CA MET A 155 -1.50 -14.99 12.11
C MET A 155 -2.30 -15.60 10.95
N ASP A 156 -3.13 -16.58 11.28
CA ASP A 156 -4.19 -17.14 10.45
C ASP A 156 -5.44 -17.38 11.30
N PHE A 157 -6.56 -17.74 10.67
CA PHE A 157 -7.81 -17.95 11.40
C PHE A 157 -7.72 -19.07 12.44
N ALA A 158 -6.91 -20.11 12.20
CA ALA A 158 -6.72 -21.21 13.14
C ALA A 158 -5.92 -20.76 14.37
N LYS A 159 -4.88 -19.95 14.17
CA LYS A 159 -4.08 -19.40 15.26
C LYS A 159 -4.92 -18.47 16.14
N VAL A 160 -5.78 -17.63 15.55
CA VAL A 160 -6.71 -16.78 16.30
C VAL A 160 -7.68 -17.62 17.11
N ALA A 161 -8.30 -18.65 16.49
CA ALA A 161 -9.21 -19.56 17.19
C ALA A 161 -8.54 -20.27 18.39
N ALA A 162 -7.26 -20.66 18.22
CA ALA A 162 -6.48 -21.27 19.29
C ALA A 162 -6.15 -20.29 20.41
N ALA A 163 -5.77 -19.04 20.07
CA ALA A 163 -5.40 -18.02 21.04
C ALA A 163 -6.59 -17.55 21.92
N LEU A 164 -7.79 -17.49 21.33
CA LEU A 164 -9.00 -17.12 22.09
C LEU A 164 -9.42 -18.20 23.10
N GLY A 165 -9.12 -19.47 22.84
CA GLY A 165 -9.55 -20.58 23.66
C GLY A 165 -11.04 -20.93 23.50
N ARG A 166 -11.43 -22.11 24.02
CA ARG A 166 -12.77 -22.68 23.81
C ARG A 166 -13.91 -21.93 24.50
N ASN A 167 -13.61 -21.22 25.57
CA ASN A 167 -14.61 -20.53 26.41
C ASN A 167 -14.90 -19.07 25.94
N HIS A 168 -14.17 -18.59 24.93
CA HIS A 168 -14.38 -17.24 24.42
C HIS A 168 -15.69 -17.18 23.59
N PRO A 169 -16.54 -16.14 23.73
CA PRO A 169 -17.81 -16.00 23.00
C PRO A 169 -17.67 -16.14 21.47
N GLU A 170 -16.56 -15.65 20.91
CA GLU A 170 -16.27 -15.69 19.47
C GLU A 170 -15.59 -17.00 19.03
N ALA A 171 -15.25 -17.91 19.93
CA ALA A 171 -14.48 -19.14 19.60
C ALA A 171 -15.13 -19.95 18.46
N VAL A 172 -16.44 -20.11 18.51
CA VAL A 172 -17.21 -20.86 17.49
C VAL A 172 -17.15 -20.18 16.12
N ARG A 173 -17.21 -18.85 16.09
CA ARG A 173 -17.11 -18.06 14.86
C ARG A 173 -15.74 -18.21 14.23
N TRP A 174 -14.66 -18.11 15.02
CA TRP A 174 -13.29 -18.26 14.53
C TRP A 174 -12.96 -19.69 14.08
N GLN A 175 -13.57 -20.72 14.70
CA GLN A 175 -13.49 -22.08 14.19
C GLN A 175 -14.15 -22.24 12.82
N ALA A 176 -15.33 -21.63 12.60
CA ALA A 176 -15.97 -21.63 11.30
C ALA A 176 -15.14 -20.84 10.25
N LEU A 177 -14.56 -19.70 10.61
CA LEU A 177 -13.64 -18.95 9.76
C LEU A 177 -12.39 -19.79 9.39
N SER A 178 -11.82 -20.53 10.33
CA SER A 178 -10.71 -21.44 10.07
C SER A 178 -11.08 -22.57 9.09
N ARG A 179 -12.33 -23.05 9.14
CA ARG A 179 -12.83 -24.04 8.18
C ARG A 179 -12.96 -23.48 6.78
N ILE A 180 -13.50 -22.25 6.65
CA ILE A 180 -13.58 -21.57 5.33
C ILE A 180 -12.16 -21.37 4.76
N GLN A 181 -11.19 -20.95 5.57
CA GLN A 181 -9.81 -20.77 5.09
C GLN A 181 -9.23 -22.08 4.53
N ARG A 182 -9.48 -23.21 5.18
CA ARG A 182 -9.06 -24.51 4.64
C ARG A 182 -9.71 -24.81 3.29
N LEU A 183 -11.04 -24.65 3.19
CA LEU A 183 -11.76 -24.84 1.91
C LEU A 183 -11.22 -23.93 0.80
N TYR A 184 -10.93 -22.68 1.13
CA TYR A 184 -10.31 -21.73 0.21
C TYR A 184 -8.93 -22.20 -0.27
N LEU A 185 -8.05 -22.61 0.65
CA LEU A 185 -6.70 -23.10 0.32
C LEU A 185 -6.74 -24.42 -0.47
N ASP A 186 -7.67 -25.32 -0.15
CA ASP A 186 -7.87 -26.58 -0.88
C ASP A 186 -8.29 -26.32 -2.33
N GLN A 187 -9.15 -25.32 -2.58
CA GLN A 187 -9.52 -24.92 -3.94
C GLN A 187 -8.33 -24.35 -4.73
N LEU A 188 -7.52 -23.49 -4.12
CA LEU A 188 -6.31 -23.00 -4.79
C LEU A 188 -5.34 -24.13 -5.09
N HIS A 189 -5.18 -25.08 -4.17
CA HIS A 189 -4.33 -26.24 -4.37
C HIS A 189 -4.79 -27.12 -5.56
N GLN A 190 -6.11 -27.35 -5.70
CA GLN A 190 -6.68 -28.05 -6.84
C GLN A 190 -6.41 -27.34 -8.18
N LEU A 191 -6.32 -25.99 -8.17
CA LEU A 191 -5.97 -25.19 -9.33
C LEU A 191 -4.45 -25.08 -9.54
N GLN A 192 -3.64 -25.75 -8.71
CA GLN A 192 -2.17 -25.61 -8.70
C GLN A 192 -1.69 -24.15 -8.50
N LEU A 193 -2.44 -23.37 -7.74
CA LEU A 193 -2.14 -21.98 -7.40
C LEU A 193 -1.81 -21.85 -5.92
N TRP A 194 -1.02 -20.83 -5.60
CA TRP A 194 -0.70 -20.45 -4.23
C TRP A 194 -1.40 -19.17 -3.81
N ASP A 195 -1.79 -19.15 -2.54
CA ASP A 195 -2.13 -17.93 -1.84
C ASP A 195 -0.83 -17.23 -1.39
N ILE A 196 -0.69 -15.96 -1.75
CA ILE A 196 0.52 -15.18 -1.47
C ILE A 196 0.76 -15.00 0.05
N GLN A 197 -0.30 -14.84 0.85
CA GLN A 197 -0.16 -14.66 2.28
C GLN A 197 0.30 -15.96 2.96
N THR A 198 -0.30 -17.07 2.56
CA THR A 198 0.09 -18.40 3.05
C THR A 198 1.53 -18.74 2.64
N ALA A 199 1.95 -18.36 1.43
CA ALA A 199 3.32 -18.58 0.98
C ALA A 199 4.33 -17.79 1.83
N ARG A 200 4.05 -16.54 2.17
CA ARG A 200 4.87 -15.72 3.08
C ARG A 200 5.02 -16.37 4.45
N LEU A 201 3.91 -16.78 5.03
CA LEU A 201 3.92 -17.45 6.35
C LEU A 201 4.74 -18.75 6.34
N ARG A 202 4.62 -19.54 5.27
CA ARG A 202 5.42 -20.75 5.09
C ARG A 202 6.90 -20.44 4.91
N ALA A 203 7.27 -19.47 4.08
CA ALA A 203 8.67 -19.07 3.89
C ALA A 203 9.33 -18.66 5.22
N ILE A 204 8.60 -17.98 6.11
CA ILE A 204 9.07 -17.66 7.46
C ILE A 204 9.22 -18.94 8.30
N GLN A 205 8.20 -19.79 8.31
CA GLN A 205 8.15 -20.99 9.14
C GLN A 205 9.23 -22.02 8.73
N ASP A 206 9.42 -22.20 7.42
CA ASP A 206 10.35 -23.17 6.86
C ASP A 206 11.80 -22.62 6.76
N GLY A 207 12.02 -21.34 7.08
CA GLY A 207 13.34 -20.71 7.01
C GLY A 207 13.86 -20.54 5.57
N GLU A 208 12.98 -20.45 4.57
CA GLU A 208 13.32 -20.39 3.15
C GLU A 208 13.65 -18.96 2.67
N ILE A 209 13.87 -18.02 3.58
CA ILE A 209 14.16 -16.63 3.28
C ILE A 209 15.65 -16.46 3.03
N SER A 210 16.01 -16.03 1.82
CA SER A 210 17.41 -15.79 1.45
C SER A 210 17.55 -14.77 0.33
N THR A 211 18.70 -14.10 0.27
CA THR A 211 19.04 -13.19 -0.82
C THR A 211 20.55 -13.06 -0.98
N GLN A 212 20.98 -12.79 -2.20
CA GLN A 212 22.36 -12.35 -2.49
C GLN A 212 22.47 -10.83 -2.58
N LEU A 213 21.34 -10.12 -2.68
CA LEU A 213 21.31 -8.67 -2.82
C LEU A 213 21.56 -7.99 -1.47
N GLN A 214 22.17 -6.81 -1.51
CA GLN A 214 22.17 -5.87 -0.41
C GLN A 214 20.84 -5.14 -0.38
N ILE A 215 20.11 -5.23 0.72
CA ILE A 215 18.80 -4.59 0.87
C ILE A 215 18.98 -3.24 1.56
N VAL A 216 18.38 -2.20 1.00
CA VAL A 216 18.34 -0.86 1.62
C VAL A 216 16.88 -0.44 1.75
N VAL A 217 16.37 -0.41 2.99
CA VAL A 217 15.01 0.05 3.32
C VAL A 217 15.05 1.55 3.60
N ILE A 218 14.29 2.34 2.84
CA ILE A 218 14.41 3.80 2.82
C ILE A 218 13.10 4.42 3.31
N GLY A 219 13.15 5.15 4.44
CA GLY A 219 12.05 5.95 4.95
C GLY A 219 10.79 5.15 5.30
N CYS A 220 10.92 3.85 5.55
CA CYS A 220 9.81 3.00 6.00
C CYS A 220 9.77 3.04 7.54
N ILE A 221 8.74 3.68 8.08
CA ILE A 221 8.60 3.94 9.53
C ILE A 221 7.64 2.99 10.23
N ASP A 222 6.95 2.16 9.46
CA ASP A 222 6.01 1.16 9.95
C ASP A 222 6.18 -0.14 9.16
N LEU A 223 6.44 -1.22 9.89
CA LEU A 223 6.64 -2.55 9.35
C LEU A 223 5.73 -3.52 10.10
N ASN A 224 4.88 -4.23 9.38
CA ASN A 224 4.11 -5.31 9.98
C ASN A 224 5.03 -6.49 10.39
N ARG A 225 4.50 -7.39 11.19
CA ARG A 225 5.29 -8.49 11.77
C ARG A 225 5.90 -9.43 10.71
N THR A 226 5.17 -9.67 9.62
CA THR A 226 5.66 -10.48 8.50
C THR A 226 6.87 -9.81 7.84
N GLN A 227 6.79 -8.51 7.52
CA GLN A 227 7.90 -7.76 6.94
C GLN A 227 9.12 -7.70 7.86
N ARG A 228 8.90 -7.53 9.16
CA ARG A 228 9.97 -7.60 10.19
C ARG A 228 10.67 -8.95 10.16
N SER A 229 9.90 -10.05 10.16
CA SER A 229 10.46 -11.40 10.12
C SER A 229 11.31 -11.64 8.86
N PHE A 230 10.89 -11.12 7.71
CA PHE A 230 11.68 -11.21 6.48
C PHE A 230 13.01 -10.42 6.57
N LEU A 231 12.98 -9.19 7.08
CA LEU A 231 14.19 -8.38 7.25
C LEU A 231 15.15 -8.94 8.32
N GLU A 232 14.61 -9.47 9.40
CA GLU A 232 15.39 -10.14 10.44
C GLU A 232 16.08 -11.41 9.91
N ALA A 233 15.39 -12.19 9.08
CA ALA A 233 15.95 -13.41 8.47
C ALA A 233 17.13 -13.13 7.52
N VAL A 234 17.13 -12.00 6.80
CA VAL A 234 18.27 -11.61 5.94
C VAL A 234 19.40 -10.90 6.71
N GLY A 235 19.14 -10.46 7.93
CA GLY A 235 20.11 -9.98 8.90
C GLY A 235 21.03 -8.89 8.36
N GLY A 236 22.36 -9.11 8.41
CA GLY A 236 23.36 -8.13 8.03
C GLY A 236 23.38 -7.72 6.54
N ARG A 237 22.56 -8.33 5.69
CA ARG A 237 22.35 -7.87 4.31
C ARG A 237 21.33 -6.74 4.21
N ALA A 238 20.59 -6.46 5.27
CA ALA A 238 19.63 -5.36 5.32
C ALA A 238 20.26 -4.13 5.99
N GLN A 239 20.06 -2.97 5.39
CA GLN A 239 20.31 -1.66 5.97
C GLN A 239 19.03 -0.86 5.97
N VAL A 240 18.81 -0.06 7.00
CA VAL A 240 17.64 0.81 7.13
C VAL A 240 18.10 2.26 7.16
N TRP A 241 17.58 3.07 6.26
CA TRP A 241 17.88 4.50 6.16
C TRP A 241 16.68 5.31 6.66
N VAL A 242 16.89 5.93 7.82
CA VAL A 242 15.85 6.64 8.58
C VAL A 242 15.89 8.13 8.22
N ALA A 243 14.73 8.68 7.87
CA ALA A 243 14.55 10.10 7.58
C ALA A 243 14.45 10.91 8.89
N ALA A 244 15.51 10.89 9.69
CA ALA A 244 15.62 11.63 10.95
C ALA A 244 17.08 11.94 11.23
N PRO A 245 17.39 12.94 12.07
CA PRO A 245 18.75 13.19 12.54
C PRO A 245 19.18 12.12 13.55
N GLN A 246 20.49 11.88 13.63
CA GLN A 246 21.10 10.85 14.48
C GLN A 246 20.74 11.03 15.97
N GLU A 247 20.57 12.26 16.44
CA GLU A 247 20.21 12.60 17.81
C GLU A 247 18.82 12.07 18.22
N ARG A 248 18.02 11.65 17.23
CA ARG A 248 16.70 11.06 17.44
C ARG A 248 16.69 9.53 17.34
N SER A 249 17.87 8.89 17.40
CA SER A 249 17.99 7.43 17.27
C SER A 249 17.10 6.64 18.24
N ASP A 250 16.85 7.16 19.44
CA ASP A 250 16.07 6.51 20.49
C ASP A 250 14.54 6.50 20.20
N TYR A 251 14.11 7.31 19.24
CA TYR A 251 12.72 7.35 18.78
C TYR A 251 12.39 6.28 17.74
N PHE A 252 13.39 5.49 17.34
CA PHE A 252 13.25 4.45 16.31
C PHE A 252 13.82 3.12 16.79
N ASP A 253 13.16 2.03 16.44
CA ASP A 253 13.63 0.68 16.74
C ASP A 253 14.79 0.22 15.84
N ALA A 254 15.24 -1.02 16.00
CA ALA A 254 16.36 -1.59 15.25
C ALA A 254 16.12 -1.67 13.74
N LEU A 255 14.87 -1.68 13.28
CA LEU A 255 14.47 -1.68 11.88
C LEU A 255 14.02 -0.29 11.38
N GLY A 256 14.28 0.78 12.14
CA GLY A 256 13.96 2.15 11.76
C GLY A 256 12.49 2.52 11.87
N CYS A 257 11.67 1.70 12.52
CA CYS A 257 10.27 2.01 12.78
C CYS A 257 10.10 2.88 14.01
N LEU A 258 9.01 3.61 14.06
CA LEU A 258 8.69 4.49 15.17
C LEU A 258 8.54 3.70 16.47
N HIS A 259 9.19 4.19 17.52
CA HIS A 259 9.05 3.65 18.87
C HIS A 259 7.83 4.30 19.55
N SER A 260 6.68 3.62 19.51
CA SER A 260 5.37 4.18 19.92
C SER A 260 5.35 4.80 21.33
N GLU A 261 6.19 4.29 22.23
CA GLU A 261 6.28 4.78 23.63
C GLU A 261 7.12 6.06 23.76
N ALA A 262 8.03 6.33 22.81
CA ALA A 262 8.91 7.49 22.88
C ALA A 262 8.26 8.77 22.28
N TRP A 263 7.46 8.63 21.23
CA TRP A 263 6.87 9.76 20.51
C TRP A 263 5.81 10.56 21.26
N PRO A 264 4.98 10.00 22.16
CA PRO A 264 3.99 10.78 22.92
C PRO A 264 4.59 11.88 23.80
N SER A 265 5.85 11.73 24.20
CA SER A 265 6.58 12.74 24.99
C SER A 265 7.26 13.80 24.13
N TYR A 266 7.24 13.65 22.80
CA TYR A 266 7.88 14.58 21.89
C TYR A 266 6.98 15.79 21.62
N THR A 267 7.44 16.98 21.98
CA THR A 267 6.73 18.23 21.70
C THR A 267 7.22 18.81 20.38
N LEU A 268 6.30 19.02 19.45
CA LEU A 268 6.56 19.77 18.22
C LEU A 268 6.44 21.27 18.54
N ASP A 269 7.51 22.01 18.28
CA ASP A 269 7.48 23.47 18.34
C ASP A 269 7.00 24.01 16.99
N ILE A 270 5.66 24.09 16.83
CA ILE A 270 5.03 24.64 15.63
C ILE A 270 4.51 26.04 16.00
N PRO A 271 5.04 27.11 15.36
CA PRO A 271 4.54 28.46 15.58
C PRO A 271 3.03 28.55 15.31
N SER A 272 2.29 29.25 16.17
CA SER A 272 0.82 29.33 16.10
C SER A 272 0.31 30.00 14.81
N ASP A 273 1.09 30.88 14.22
CA ASP A 273 0.81 31.52 12.92
C ASP A 273 0.90 30.58 11.72
N ARG A 274 1.47 29.37 11.90
CA ARG A 274 1.50 28.31 10.90
C ARG A 274 0.36 27.31 11.03
N LEU A 275 -0.49 27.47 12.03
CA LEU A 275 -1.66 26.62 12.26
C LEU A 275 -2.91 27.40 11.84
N LEU A 276 -3.44 27.04 10.67
CA LEU A 276 -4.67 27.63 10.14
C LEU A 276 -5.83 26.65 10.38
N VAL A 277 -6.93 27.16 10.92
CA VAL A 277 -8.11 26.34 11.25
C VAL A 277 -9.29 26.79 10.41
N GLY A 278 -9.76 25.91 9.52
CA GLY A 278 -11.00 26.11 8.75
C GLY A 278 -12.16 25.36 9.43
N VAL A 279 -13.34 25.96 9.45
CA VAL A 279 -14.56 25.41 10.07
C VAL A 279 -15.23 24.40 9.15
N SER A 280 -15.08 24.57 7.84
CA SER A 280 -15.67 23.70 6.80
C SER A 280 -14.61 23.27 5.78
N PRO A 281 -14.89 22.25 4.95
CA PRO A 281 -14.02 21.91 3.82
C PRO A 281 -13.76 23.07 2.86
N ALA A 282 -14.75 23.92 2.61
CA ALA A 282 -14.60 25.12 1.79
C ALA A 282 -13.64 26.12 2.43
N ASP A 283 -13.79 26.40 3.72
CA ASP A 283 -12.87 27.31 4.45
C ASP A 283 -11.43 26.75 4.43
N GLN A 284 -11.27 25.43 4.55
CA GLN A 284 -9.94 24.80 4.46
C GLN A 284 -9.34 24.98 3.06
N ALA A 285 -10.16 24.87 2.01
CA ALA A 285 -9.71 25.08 0.64
C ALA A 285 -9.32 26.54 0.39
N ASP A 286 -10.06 27.52 0.94
CA ASP A 286 -9.73 28.95 0.90
C ASP A 286 -8.39 29.24 1.60
N LEU A 287 -8.18 28.68 2.78
CA LEU A 287 -6.92 28.81 3.53
C LEU A 287 -5.73 28.22 2.77
N VAL A 288 -5.92 27.08 2.11
CA VAL A 288 -4.90 26.48 1.26
C VAL A 288 -4.58 27.39 0.07
N ALA A 289 -5.60 27.89 -0.63
CA ALA A 289 -5.41 28.79 -1.78
C ALA A 289 -4.66 30.07 -1.38
N THR A 290 -5.03 30.67 -0.24
CA THR A 290 -4.34 31.86 0.31
C THR A 290 -2.88 31.57 0.64
N SER A 291 -2.61 30.43 1.32
CA SER A 291 -1.25 30.03 1.67
C SER A 291 -0.39 29.76 0.42
N LEU A 292 -1.00 29.23 -0.64
CA LEU A 292 -0.31 29.02 -1.92
C LEU A 292 0.07 30.33 -2.60
N GLN A 293 -0.75 31.40 -2.51
CA GLN A 293 -0.42 32.71 -3.09
C GLN A 293 0.90 33.24 -2.50
N ASP A 294 1.10 33.09 -1.21
CA ASP A 294 2.34 33.52 -0.53
C ASP A 294 3.57 32.72 -1.00
N LEU A 295 3.37 31.47 -1.38
CA LEU A 295 4.44 30.59 -1.87
C LEU A 295 4.76 30.79 -3.35
N LEU A 296 3.77 31.16 -4.18
CA LEU A 296 3.95 31.31 -5.64
C LEU A 296 4.91 32.42 -6.05
N GLY A 297 5.15 33.38 -5.18
CA GLY A 297 6.20 34.40 -5.39
C GLY A 297 7.62 33.88 -5.21
N GLN A 298 7.78 32.73 -4.56
CA GLN A 298 9.07 32.14 -4.18
C GLN A 298 9.35 30.82 -4.89
N PHE A 299 8.31 30.03 -5.21
CA PHE A 299 8.41 28.68 -5.75
C PHE A 299 7.57 28.53 -7.03
N ASN A 300 8.02 27.65 -7.92
CA ASN A 300 7.19 27.21 -9.04
C ASN A 300 6.12 26.23 -8.51
N LEU A 301 4.89 26.27 -9.09
CA LEU A 301 3.81 25.34 -8.76
C LEU A 301 4.25 23.86 -8.73
N ARG A 302 5.13 23.46 -9.64
CA ARG A 302 5.67 22.10 -9.71
C ARG A 302 6.51 21.69 -8.50
N GLN A 303 6.94 22.63 -7.69
CA GLN A 303 7.76 22.43 -6.49
C GLN A 303 6.91 22.37 -5.22
N VAL A 304 5.62 22.70 -5.32
CA VAL A 304 4.70 22.72 -4.18
C VAL A 304 3.94 21.40 -4.10
N THR A 305 3.92 20.79 -2.92
CA THR A 305 3.17 19.57 -2.65
C THR A 305 2.21 19.79 -1.49
N LEU A 306 0.93 19.45 -1.70
CA LEU A 306 -0.09 19.47 -0.67
C LEU A 306 -0.27 18.05 -0.12
N GLY A 307 -0.08 17.88 1.20
CA GLY A 307 -0.43 16.65 1.91
C GLY A 307 -1.90 16.71 2.32
N VAL A 308 -2.70 15.76 1.83
CA VAL A 308 -4.14 15.66 2.15
C VAL A 308 -4.39 14.35 2.88
N PRO A 309 -4.46 14.36 4.22
CA PRO A 309 -4.64 13.13 5.02
C PRO A 309 -6.06 12.56 4.91
N ASP A 310 -7.07 13.39 4.70
CA ASP A 310 -8.45 12.97 4.46
C ASP A 310 -8.84 13.18 2.99
N ILE A 311 -8.98 12.07 2.26
CA ILE A 311 -9.34 12.08 0.84
C ILE A 311 -10.74 12.67 0.57
N GLN A 312 -11.61 12.75 1.58
CA GLN A 312 -12.98 13.27 1.42
C GLN A 312 -12.99 14.76 1.11
N ILE A 313 -11.95 15.52 1.53
CA ILE A 313 -11.82 16.94 1.22
C ILE A 313 -11.31 17.20 -0.21
N LEU A 314 -10.74 16.18 -0.86
CA LEU A 314 -10.04 16.36 -2.14
C LEU A 314 -10.91 16.96 -3.26
N PRO A 315 -12.18 16.53 -3.50
CA PRO A 315 -13.02 17.11 -4.55
C PRO A 315 -13.28 18.60 -4.35
N GLU A 316 -13.51 19.02 -3.10
CA GLU A 316 -13.72 20.44 -2.78
C GLU A 316 -12.44 21.25 -3.00
N LEU A 317 -11.32 20.73 -2.53
CA LEU A 317 -10.01 21.35 -2.69
C LEU A 317 -9.62 21.48 -4.17
N GLU A 318 -9.75 20.43 -4.98
CA GLU A 318 -9.47 20.46 -6.42
C GLU A 318 -10.35 21.49 -7.14
N THR A 319 -11.66 21.47 -6.85
CA THR A 319 -12.62 22.41 -7.46
C THR A 319 -12.28 23.86 -7.12
N HIS A 320 -11.91 24.12 -5.87
CA HIS A 320 -11.57 25.46 -5.42
C HIS A 320 -10.26 25.96 -6.04
N LEU A 321 -9.22 25.15 -6.02
CA LEU A 321 -7.93 25.49 -6.61
C LEU A 321 -8.01 25.68 -8.14
N ASP A 322 -8.82 24.87 -8.83
CA ASP A 322 -9.05 25.03 -10.27
C ASP A 322 -9.73 26.37 -10.59
N ARG A 323 -10.72 26.80 -9.80
CA ARG A 323 -11.35 28.13 -9.90
C ARG A 323 -10.34 29.26 -9.68
N CYS A 324 -9.33 29.05 -8.85
CA CYS A 324 -8.23 29.99 -8.64
C CYS A 324 -7.17 29.95 -9.75
N GLY A 325 -7.33 29.13 -10.78
CA GLY A 325 -6.36 28.93 -11.85
C GLY A 325 -5.11 28.16 -11.41
N LEU A 326 -5.21 27.38 -10.33
CA LEU A 326 -4.13 26.58 -9.75
C LEU A 326 -4.36 25.08 -10.10
N PRO A 327 -3.84 24.59 -11.25
CA PRO A 327 -4.05 23.22 -11.65
C PRO A 327 -3.38 22.25 -10.68
N THR A 328 -4.14 21.26 -10.23
CA THR A 328 -3.68 20.24 -9.29
C THR A 328 -3.49 18.89 -9.97
N ARG A 329 -2.68 18.04 -9.35
CA ARG A 329 -2.53 16.65 -9.75
C ARG A 329 -2.54 15.76 -8.50
N PHE A 330 -3.54 14.90 -8.40
CA PHE A 330 -3.59 13.89 -7.34
C PHE A 330 -2.50 12.83 -7.56
N GLY A 331 -1.54 12.76 -6.63
CA GLY A 331 -0.34 11.90 -6.74
C GLY A 331 -0.64 10.41 -6.92
N PRO A 332 -1.56 9.81 -6.13
CA PRO A 332 -1.95 8.40 -6.28
C PRO A 332 -2.62 8.08 -7.62
N GLY A 333 -3.20 9.11 -8.30
CA GLY A 333 -4.02 8.94 -9.49
C GLY A 333 -5.44 8.49 -9.16
N GLN A 334 -6.27 8.39 -10.20
CA GLN A 334 -7.65 7.91 -10.09
C GLN A 334 -7.75 6.46 -10.59
N ALA A 335 -8.64 5.68 -9.99
CA ALA A 335 -8.95 4.36 -10.51
C ALA A 335 -9.51 4.45 -11.93
N LEU A 336 -9.09 3.56 -12.83
CA LEU A 336 -9.59 3.55 -14.22
C LEU A 336 -11.12 3.51 -14.29
N SER A 337 -11.77 2.81 -13.35
CA SER A 337 -13.23 2.73 -13.23
C SER A 337 -13.91 4.07 -12.94
N GLN A 338 -13.17 5.05 -12.44
CA GLN A 338 -13.65 6.41 -12.15
C GLN A 338 -13.32 7.39 -13.29
N SER A 339 -12.57 6.96 -14.29
CA SER A 339 -12.29 7.79 -15.45
C SER A 339 -13.56 8.06 -16.26
N PRO A 340 -13.70 9.28 -16.88
CA PRO A 340 -14.90 9.58 -17.65
C PRO A 340 -15.28 8.53 -18.71
N PRO A 341 -14.33 7.95 -19.49
CA PRO A 341 -14.69 6.89 -20.44
C PRO A 341 -15.24 5.62 -19.77
N ALA A 342 -14.68 5.21 -18.62
CA ALA A 342 -15.16 4.02 -17.93
C ALA A 342 -16.54 4.24 -17.28
N VAL A 343 -16.77 5.45 -16.73
CA VAL A 343 -18.08 5.85 -16.21
C VAL A 343 -19.12 5.86 -17.33
N LEU A 344 -18.78 6.41 -18.51
CA LEU A 344 -19.67 6.37 -19.67
C LEU A 344 -20.06 4.95 -20.07
N LEU A 345 -19.09 4.05 -20.19
CA LEU A 345 -19.34 2.64 -20.52
C LEU A 345 -20.24 1.96 -19.47
N LYS A 346 -20.04 2.26 -18.19
CA LYS A 346 -20.90 1.74 -17.12
C LYS A 346 -22.32 2.27 -17.26
N LEU A 347 -22.50 3.57 -17.45
CA LEU A 347 -23.83 4.19 -17.61
C LEU A 347 -24.57 3.65 -18.84
N ILE A 348 -23.87 3.37 -19.94
CA ILE A 348 -24.44 2.71 -21.12
C ILE A 348 -24.90 1.29 -20.73
N GLY A 349 -24.07 0.52 -20.04
CA GLY A 349 -24.43 -0.81 -19.56
C GLY A 349 -25.65 -0.82 -18.65
N ASP A 350 -25.68 0.06 -17.65
CA ASP A 350 -26.80 0.21 -16.70
C ASP A 350 -28.11 0.56 -17.42
N PHE A 351 -28.05 1.42 -18.44
CA PHE A 351 -29.23 1.75 -19.25
C PHE A 351 -29.70 0.57 -20.12
N LEU A 352 -28.76 -0.12 -20.78
CA LEU A 352 -29.11 -1.28 -21.62
C LEU A 352 -29.70 -2.44 -20.80
N GLU A 353 -29.28 -2.59 -19.55
CA GLU A 353 -29.80 -3.64 -18.66
C GLU A 353 -31.17 -3.28 -18.06
N SER A 354 -31.33 -2.04 -17.58
CA SER A 354 -32.53 -1.65 -16.81
C SER A 354 -33.61 -0.99 -17.63
N HIS A 355 -33.30 -0.34 -18.74
CA HIS A 355 -34.15 0.51 -19.57
C HIS A 355 -34.95 1.54 -18.74
N SER A 356 -34.42 1.96 -17.60
CA SER A 356 -35.09 2.85 -16.66
C SER A 356 -34.83 4.33 -16.99
N PHE A 357 -35.80 5.20 -16.66
CA PHE A 357 -35.66 6.64 -16.80
C PHE A 357 -34.47 7.16 -15.96
N ALA A 358 -34.23 6.59 -14.77
CA ALA A 358 -33.13 6.98 -13.91
C ALA A 358 -31.77 6.70 -14.56
N ALA A 359 -31.60 5.53 -15.20
CA ALA A 359 -30.38 5.17 -15.93
C ALA A 359 -30.18 6.07 -17.17
N LEU A 360 -31.27 6.35 -17.91
CA LEU A 360 -31.19 7.30 -19.03
C LEU A 360 -30.80 8.69 -18.56
N ALA A 361 -31.39 9.21 -17.49
CA ALA A 361 -31.09 10.51 -16.94
C ALA A 361 -29.61 10.62 -16.48
N ALA A 362 -29.07 9.55 -15.87
CA ALA A 362 -27.68 9.48 -15.49
C ALA A 362 -26.75 9.49 -16.72
N LEU A 363 -27.09 8.74 -17.78
CA LEU A 363 -26.34 8.69 -19.03
C LEU A 363 -26.32 10.04 -19.74
N VAL A 364 -27.47 10.71 -19.85
CA VAL A 364 -27.58 12.02 -20.54
C VAL A 364 -26.80 13.13 -19.83
N ARG A 365 -26.69 13.05 -18.50
CA ARG A 365 -25.90 14.01 -17.71
C ARG A 365 -24.39 13.80 -17.79
N HIS A 366 -23.94 12.74 -18.46
CA HIS A 366 -22.50 12.52 -18.63
C HIS A 366 -21.93 13.56 -19.60
N PRO A 367 -20.80 14.26 -19.27
CA PRO A 367 -20.26 15.37 -20.08
C PRO A 367 -20.04 15.03 -21.55
N ALA A 368 -19.60 13.79 -21.87
CA ALA A 368 -19.40 13.37 -23.25
C ALA A 368 -20.73 13.23 -24.03
N VAL A 369 -21.82 12.85 -23.37
CA VAL A 369 -23.15 12.75 -24.00
C VAL A 369 -23.77 14.13 -24.14
N GLU A 370 -23.66 14.98 -23.12
CA GLU A 370 -24.08 16.36 -23.16
C GLU A 370 -23.39 17.12 -24.31
N TRP A 371 -22.08 16.96 -24.45
CA TRP A 371 -21.33 17.52 -25.58
C TRP A 371 -21.84 17.01 -26.94
N LEU A 372 -22.10 15.70 -27.07
CA LEU A 372 -22.60 15.11 -28.30
C LEU A 372 -23.98 15.64 -28.66
N VAL A 373 -24.88 15.79 -27.68
CA VAL A 373 -26.24 16.34 -27.88
C VAL A 373 -26.16 17.81 -28.28
N SER A 374 -25.31 18.61 -27.63
CA SER A 374 -25.13 20.02 -27.96
C SER A 374 -24.57 20.25 -29.39
N GLN A 375 -23.72 19.35 -29.86
CA GLN A 375 -23.23 19.37 -31.25
C GLN A 375 -24.31 18.97 -32.26
N SER A 376 -25.21 18.07 -31.85
CA SER A 376 -26.25 17.54 -32.76
C SER A 376 -27.47 18.46 -32.86
N GLN A 377 -27.72 19.31 -31.89
CA GLN A 377 -28.86 20.25 -31.83
C GLN A 377 -28.44 21.57 -31.15
N PRO A 378 -27.76 22.48 -31.86
CA PRO A 378 -27.29 23.73 -31.26
C PRO A 378 -28.42 24.69 -30.82
N GLU A 379 -29.67 24.42 -31.17
CA GLU A 379 -30.84 25.19 -30.75
C GLU A 379 -31.49 24.79 -29.41
N LEU A 380 -30.98 23.71 -28.77
CA LEU A 380 -31.50 23.21 -27.51
C LEU A 380 -30.51 23.33 -26.33
N ALA A 381 -29.38 23.98 -26.53
CA ALA A 381 -28.33 24.17 -25.53
C ALA A 381 -28.52 25.45 -24.70
#